data_89d79c01b333d879ef76327a84355156
#
_entry.id   89d79c01b333d879ef76327a84355156
#
_cell.length_a   1.000
_cell.length_b   1.000
_cell.length_c   1.000
_cell.angle_alpha   90.00
_cell.angle_beta   90.00
_cell.angle_gamma   90.00
#
_symmetry.space_group_name_H-M   'P 1'
#
loop_
_entity.id
_entity.type
_entity.pdbx_description
1 polymer ?
#
loop_
_entity_poly.entity_id
_entity_poly.type
_entity_poly.pdbx_seq_one_letter_code
_entity_poly.pdbx_strand_id
1 'polypeptide(L)'
;MNVVPSLARAPLAVLTLAFLPAVHAQNPQAVPEPNNRVIVLGILAAEFSLQNGDVPTAASTYYEVAKRSKDAKVSERAVELLLRARRLDDAREISSLWLEADSAAVRPLQIMMALALTAQDESGTLAAANRIAKLPDATRAGAMMDVARQLAQHRDRDGAVKVATVFTEQLPTAPESFYALSAASTGTTNSRINEAMLAIDRALTLRPHWAQAVAVKSRLLLAKFAASKGVNTTDRDASLASLSEALTANPEARELRVLLARTHFDLEQFKQARVLFTALAEDGKDDTEEMRLAATLSAYHAKDFDVAEGEFLDAIARERGDPGAVRYYLGRISENRKRWSEAAERFAQVPRGERYWESQLRVANALAQDKRMLQAVSLLRALKPTNALERSSRAQAESSLWREAGDNVKAFEALDTAISADSTDADLIYESAMLAERIDRAEEAEKRLRRVIVLQPDRAHAYNALGYSFADRNINLDEARTLIEKAHQLAPDDAAILDSMGWVSFRQGRFSDAERYLRQALEKFADGEIAAHLGEVLWAQGRYDEARMVWRAQLKLQPDSDILKKTMAKFDK
;
A
#
# COMPACT_ATOMS: atom_id res chain seq x y z
N MET A 1 -6.03 41.02 -0.65
CA MET A 1 -5.63 41.93 0.46
C MET A 1 -5.10 41.04 1.57
N ASN A 2 -3.77 41.12 1.76
CA ASN A 2 -3.01 40.36 2.74
C ASN A 2 -3.27 40.87 4.14
N VAL A 3 -3.49 39.96 5.09
CA VAL A 3 -3.23 40.25 6.50
C VAL A 3 -2.53 39.04 7.11
N VAL A 4 -1.23 39.16 7.29
CA VAL A 4 -0.38 38.27 8.08
C VAL A 4 -0.43 38.78 9.52
N PRO A 5 -0.67 37.98 10.56
CA PRO A 5 -0.47 38.41 11.91
C PRO A 5 1.01 38.30 12.30
N SER A 6 1.55 39.42 12.70
CA SER A 6 2.86 39.65 13.30
C SER A 6 3.05 38.83 14.59
N LEU A 7 4.13 38.05 14.64
CA LEU A 7 4.65 37.45 15.87
C LEU A 7 5.31 38.52 16.70
N ALA A 8 4.73 38.83 17.85
CA ALA A 8 5.27 39.73 18.85
C ALA A 8 6.57 39.15 19.48
N ARG A 9 7.63 39.91 19.41
CA ARG A 9 8.89 39.68 20.13
C ARG A 9 8.65 39.83 21.64
N ALA A 10 8.94 38.77 22.41
CA ALA A 10 9.06 38.86 23.85
C ALA A 10 10.40 39.51 24.22
N PRO A 11 10.43 40.35 25.27
CA PRO A 11 11.65 41.07 25.64
C PRO A 11 12.65 40.21 26.42
N LEU A 12 13.93 40.44 26.14
CA LEU A 12 15.05 39.92 26.90
C LEU A 12 14.88 40.25 28.40
N ALA A 13 14.77 39.19 29.23
CA ALA A 13 14.95 39.34 30.67
C ALA A 13 16.46 39.50 30.99
N VAL A 14 16.85 40.68 31.33
CA VAL A 14 18.15 40.97 31.93
C VAL A 14 18.16 40.40 33.36
N LEU A 15 18.96 39.34 33.59
CA LEU A 15 19.20 38.83 34.93
C LEU A 15 20.07 39.84 35.69
N THR A 16 19.43 40.65 36.56
CA THR A 16 20.11 41.42 37.58
C THR A 16 20.63 40.49 38.67
N LEU A 17 21.94 40.39 38.79
CA LEU A 17 22.61 39.77 39.94
C LEU A 17 22.30 40.57 41.21
N ALA A 18 21.43 40.00 42.06
CA ALA A 18 21.26 40.51 43.41
C ALA A 18 22.40 39.99 44.30
N PHE A 19 23.15 40.88 44.88
CA PHE A 19 24.13 40.61 45.96
C PHE A 19 23.40 40.09 47.20
N LEU A 20 23.70 38.85 47.61
CA LEU A 20 23.39 38.31 48.93
C LEU A 20 24.62 38.39 49.83
N PRO A 21 24.44 38.69 51.13
CA PRO A 21 25.58 38.97 52.04
C PRO A 21 26.35 37.69 52.40
N ALA A 22 27.64 37.91 52.66
CA ALA A 22 28.59 36.87 53.00
C ALA A 22 28.20 36.09 54.25
N VAL A 23 28.02 34.77 54.05
CA VAL A 23 28.06 33.79 55.14
C VAL A 23 29.44 33.15 55.16
N HIS A 24 30.03 33.12 56.35
CA HIS A 24 31.41 32.71 56.65
C HIS A 24 31.74 31.30 56.05
N ALA A 25 32.88 31.32 55.39
CA ALA A 25 33.51 30.14 54.83
C ALA A 25 34.06 29.22 55.92
N GLN A 26 33.70 27.92 55.82
CA GLN A 26 34.49 26.82 56.33
C GLN A 26 34.42 25.70 55.29
N ASN A 27 35.41 25.62 54.51
CA ASN A 27 36.13 24.52 53.84
C ASN A 27 36.75 25.01 52.53
N PRO A 28 38.02 24.82 52.27
CA PRO A 28 38.60 25.17 50.98
C PRO A 28 38.08 24.14 49.97
N GLN A 29 37.10 24.57 49.17
CA GLN A 29 36.73 23.84 47.96
C GLN A 29 37.97 23.72 47.11
N ALA A 30 38.33 22.48 46.79
CA ALA A 30 39.40 22.17 45.85
C ALA A 30 39.17 22.98 44.56
N VAL A 31 40.14 23.82 44.20
CA VAL A 31 40.14 24.51 42.90
C VAL A 31 40.06 23.42 41.82
N PRO A 32 39.07 23.42 40.94
CA PRO A 32 38.98 22.38 39.90
C PRO A 32 40.32 22.35 39.16
N GLU A 33 40.86 21.14 38.97
CA GLU A 33 42.10 20.97 38.20
C GLU A 33 41.98 21.68 36.83
N PRO A 34 43.08 22.22 36.26
CA PRO A 34 43.07 22.98 35.00
C PRO A 34 42.34 22.23 33.86
N ASN A 35 42.35 20.93 33.91
CA ASN A 35 41.71 20.07 32.94
C ASN A 35 40.16 20.14 33.00
N ASN A 36 39.55 20.23 34.19
CA ASN A 36 38.11 20.32 34.38
C ASN A 36 37.53 21.65 33.86
N ARG A 37 38.27 22.75 33.95
CA ARG A 37 37.83 24.05 33.39
C ARG A 37 37.75 24.02 31.87
N VAL A 38 38.72 23.40 31.20
CA VAL A 38 38.74 23.26 29.72
C VAL A 38 37.57 22.39 29.24
N ILE A 39 37.28 21.30 29.94
CA ILE A 39 36.15 20.41 29.63
C ILE A 39 34.81 21.15 29.75
N VAL A 40 34.58 21.83 30.88
CA VAL A 40 33.33 22.59 31.11
C VAL A 40 33.13 23.71 30.09
N LEU A 41 34.19 24.48 29.80
CA LEU A 41 34.12 25.55 28.78
C LEU A 41 33.86 24.98 27.39
N GLY A 42 34.45 23.84 27.05
CA GLY A 42 34.19 23.14 25.78
C GLY A 42 32.74 22.67 25.65
N ILE A 43 32.17 22.06 26.70
CA ILE A 43 30.76 21.67 26.73
C ILE A 43 29.86 22.88 26.53
N LEU A 44 30.08 23.98 27.28
CA LEU A 44 29.27 25.18 27.14
C LEU A 44 29.36 25.80 25.74
N ALA A 45 30.56 25.86 25.15
CA ALA A 45 30.76 26.36 23.80
C ALA A 45 30.01 25.48 22.75
N ALA A 46 30.05 24.18 22.90
CA ALA A 46 29.36 23.25 22.01
C ALA A 46 27.81 23.37 22.12
N GLU A 47 27.28 23.45 23.34
CA GLU A 47 25.84 23.65 23.55
C GLU A 47 25.37 25.03 23.03
N PHE A 48 26.21 26.07 23.15
CA PHE A 48 25.93 27.38 22.55
C PHE A 48 25.88 27.32 21.02
N SER A 49 26.82 26.59 20.40
CA SER A 49 26.79 26.34 18.94
C SER A 49 25.51 25.60 18.53
N LEU A 50 25.07 24.62 19.31
CA LEU A 50 23.82 23.90 19.09
C LEU A 50 22.58 24.79 19.15
N GLN A 51 22.50 25.69 20.13
CA GLN A 51 21.40 26.66 20.25
C GLN A 51 21.32 27.58 19.02
N ASN A 52 22.45 27.87 18.39
CA ASN A 52 22.54 28.64 17.16
C ASN A 52 22.34 27.78 15.88
N GLY A 53 22.04 26.47 16.01
CA GLY A 53 21.85 25.56 14.89
C GLY A 53 23.13 25.05 14.22
N ASP A 54 24.31 25.40 14.75
CA ASP A 54 25.60 24.98 14.20
C ASP A 54 26.02 23.61 14.76
N VAL A 55 25.38 22.56 14.21
CA VAL A 55 25.66 21.17 14.58
C VAL A 55 27.09 20.73 14.23
N PRO A 56 27.71 21.12 13.09
CA PRO A 56 29.08 20.74 12.78
C PRO A 56 30.10 21.22 13.79
N THR A 57 30.03 22.49 14.20
CA THR A 57 30.93 23.07 15.21
C THR A 57 30.71 22.41 16.57
N ALA A 58 29.47 22.22 16.98
CA ALA A 58 29.15 21.53 18.23
C ALA A 58 29.70 20.09 18.25
N ALA A 59 29.54 19.33 17.17
CA ALA A 59 30.07 17.97 17.03
C ALA A 59 31.61 17.93 17.12
N SER A 60 32.30 18.88 16.46
CA SER A 60 33.76 18.98 16.52
C SER A 60 34.25 19.31 17.92
N THR A 61 33.58 20.22 18.61
CA THR A 61 33.94 20.61 19.97
C THR A 61 33.69 19.44 20.95
N TYR A 62 32.53 18.77 20.84
CA TYR A 62 32.24 17.61 21.70
C TYR A 62 33.20 16.44 21.45
N TYR A 63 33.64 16.21 20.20
CA TYR A 63 34.65 15.22 19.87
C TYR A 63 35.95 15.46 20.66
N GLU A 64 36.48 16.67 20.63
CA GLU A 64 37.70 17.03 21.36
C GLU A 64 37.53 16.93 22.88
N VAL A 65 36.37 17.37 23.38
CA VAL A 65 36.06 17.28 24.81
C VAL A 65 35.94 15.82 25.27
N ALA A 66 35.28 14.96 24.50
CA ALA A 66 35.14 13.55 24.83
C ALA A 66 36.50 12.84 24.91
N LYS A 67 37.41 13.11 23.97
CA LYS A 67 38.78 12.56 23.98
C LYS A 67 39.56 12.94 25.21
N ARG A 68 39.33 14.12 25.75
CA ARG A 68 40.04 14.65 26.93
C ARG A 68 39.41 14.23 28.26
N SER A 69 38.08 14.22 28.33
CA SER A 69 37.35 13.95 29.56
C SER A 69 37.34 12.45 29.92
N LYS A 70 37.29 11.57 28.93
CA LYS A 70 37.04 10.12 29.06
C LYS A 70 35.79 9.82 29.89
N ASP A 71 34.86 10.76 29.92
CA ASP A 71 33.59 10.62 30.63
C ASP A 71 32.54 9.98 29.71
N ALA A 72 31.80 8.99 30.23
CA ALA A 72 30.81 8.25 29.47
C ALA A 72 29.65 9.13 28.97
N LYS A 73 29.17 10.09 29.77
CA LYS A 73 28.07 10.99 29.38
C LYS A 73 28.49 12.00 28.31
N VAL A 74 29.72 12.50 28.43
CA VAL A 74 30.30 13.40 27.42
C VAL A 74 30.49 12.61 26.11
N SER A 75 30.96 11.39 26.17
CA SER A 75 31.10 10.51 25.00
C SER A 75 29.76 10.20 24.35
N GLU A 76 28.72 9.92 25.15
CA GLU A 76 27.36 9.71 24.65
C GLU A 76 26.86 10.93 23.85
N ARG A 77 26.98 12.12 24.41
CA ARG A 77 26.59 13.37 23.75
C ARG A 77 27.40 13.65 22.49
N ALA A 78 28.69 13.40 22.55
CA ALA A 78 29.58 13.54 21.39
C ALA A 78 29.16 12.61 20.24
N VAL A 79 28.91 11.34 20.52
CA VAL A 79 28.50 10.36 19.52
C VAL A 79 27.16 10.75 18.88
N GLU A 80 26.17 11.21 19.66
CA GLU A 80 24.91 11.70 19.13
C GLU A 80 25.11 12.82 18.09
N LEU A 81 25.94 13.81 18.42
CA LEU A 81 26.20 14.94 17.55
C LEU A 81 27.03 14.57 16.33
N LEU A 82 28.01 13.68 16.48
CA LEU A 82 28.83 13.16 15.39
C LEU A 82 27.97 12.39 14.37
N LEU A 83 27.01 11.58 14.82
CA LEU A 83 26.06 10.89 13.95
C LEU A 83 25.14 11.89 13.20
N ARG A 84 24.64 12.93 13.89
CA ARG A 84 23.87 14.02 13.26
C ARG A 84 24.70 14.79 12.21
N ALA A 85 25.99 15.02 12.49
CA ALA A 85 26.93 15.65 11.56
C ALA A 85 27.46 14.70 10.47
N ARG A 86 27.02 13.43 10.43
CA ARG A 86 27.50 12.38 9.52
C ARG A 86 29.01 12.08 9.60
N ARG A 87 29.63 12.33 10.76
CA ARG A 87 31.04 12.05 11.04
C ARG A 87 31.17 10.64 11.63
N LEU A 88 31.01 9.61 10.77
CA LEU A 88 30.81 8.24 11.20
C LEU A 88 32.09 7.61 11.81
N ASP A 89 33.27 7.93 11.28
CA ASP A 89 34.54 7.44 11.81
C ASP A 89 34.85 8.00 13.19
N ASP A 90 34.60 9.29 13.39
CA ASP A 90 34.75 9.95 14.69
C ASP A 90 33.74 9.40 15.71
N ALA A 91 32.50 9.13 15.28
CA ALA A 91 31.50 8.49 16.11
C ALA A 91 31.93 7.09 16.57
N ARG A 92 32.60 6.32 15.69
CA ARG A 92 33.19 5.02 16.01
C ARG A 92 34.31 5.16 17.04
N GLU A 93 35.23 6.11 16.84
CA GLU A 93 36.34 6.38 17.76
C GLU A 93 35.83 6.73 19.16
N ILE A 94 34.89 7.69 19.26
CA ILE A 94 34.34 8.09 20.56
C ILE A 94 33.49 6.98 21.20
N SER A 95 32.81 6.15 20.42
CA SER A 95 32.10 4.97 20.94
C SER A 95 33.07 3.98 21.57
N SER A 96 34.29 3.83 21.03
CA SER A 96 35.34 2.99 21.63
C SER A 96 35.84 3.58 22.95
N LEU A 97 36.07 4.89 23.03
CA LEU A 97 36.43 5.59 24.28
C LEU A 97 35.32 5.50 25.33
N TRP A 98 34.07 5.56 24.91
CA TRP A 98 32.93 5.36 25.81
C TRP A 98 32.96 3.96 26.43
N LEU A 99 33.27 2.93 25.64
CA LEU A 99 33.40 1.56 26.14
C LEU A 99 34.63 1.34 27.04
N GLU A 100 35.68 2.16 26.91
CA GLU A 100 36.80 2.17 27.86
C GLU A 100 36.38 2.75 29.21
N ALA A 101 35.52 3.78 29.19
CA ALA A 101 35.02 4.43 30.39
C ALA A 101 33.91 3.61 31.08
N ASP A 102 33.07 2.96 30.30
CA ASP A 102 31.99 2.07 30.75
C ASP A 102 31.88 0.84 29.84
N SER A 103 32.54 -0.24 30.26
CA SER A 103 32.61 -1.48 29.50
C SER A 103 31.28 -2.23 29.36
N ALA A 104 30.29 -1.90 30.18
CA ALA A 104 28.93 -2.47 30.18
C ALA A 104 27.94 -1.61 29.40
N ALA A 105 28.35 -0.48 28.86
CA ALA A 105 27.47 0.39 28.08
C ALA A 105 26.98 -0.32 26.81
N VAL A 106 25.67 -0.41 26.68
CA VAL A 106 25.00 -1.08 25.54
C VAL A 106 25.02 -0.20 24.28
N ARG A 107 24.73 1.08 24.46
CA ARG A 107 24.54 2.02 23.36
C ARG A 107 25.71 2.13 22.40
N PRO A 108 26.98 2.29 22.87
CA PRO A 108 28.15 2.35 21.97
C PRO A 108 28.38 1.04 21.22
N LEU A 109 28.09 -0.12 21.81
CA LEU A 109 28.16 -1.41 21.10
C LEU A 109 27.15 -1.50 19.95
N GLN A 110 25.93 -1.06 20.17
CA GLN A 110 24.88 -1.01 19.13
C GLN A 110 25.27 -0.07 17.99
N ILE A 111 25.83 1.10 18.32
CA ILE A 111 26.28 2.09 17.34
C ILE A 111 27.47 1.52 16.53
N MET A 112 28.46 0.96 17.19
CA MET A 112 29.61 0.34 16.51
C MET A 112 29.19 -0.76 15.55
N MET A 113 28.27 -1.60 15.98
CA MET A 113 27.72 -2.66 15.13
C MET A 113 26.97 -2.09 13.92
N ALA A 114 26.11 -1.08 14.13
CA ALA A 114 25.35 -0.46 13.05
C ALA A 114 26.27 0.24 12.04
N LEU A 115 27.31 0.92 12.51
CA LEU A 115 28.32 1.55 11.66
C LEU A 115 29.15 0.52 10.87
N ALA A 116 29.53 -0.57 11.52
CA ALA A 116 30.28 -1.66 10.87
C ALA A 116 29.42 -2.37 9.80
N LEU A 117 28.15 -2.67 10.10
CA LEU A 117 27.19 -3.22 9.13
C LEU A 117 27.04 -2.29 7.92
N THR A 118 26.88 -0.99 8.15
CA THR A 118 26.71 -0.02 7.07
C THR A 118 27.96 0.11 6.20
N ALA A 119 29.14 -0.01 6.81
CA ALA A 119 30.44 0.00 6.12
C ALA A 119 30.82 -1.35 5.49
N GLN A 120 29.99 -2.39 5.65
CA GLN A 120 30.28 -3.78 5.26
C GLN A 120 31.56 -4.32 5.92
N ASP A 121 31.89 -3.81 7.11
CA ASP A 121 33.00 -4.30 7.95
C ASP A 121 32.54 -5.52 8.74
N GLU A 122 32.69 -6.71 8.16
CA GLU A 122 32.28 -7.97 8.76
C GLU A 122 32.99 -8.21 10.10
N SER A 123 34.29 -7.94 10.17
CA SER A 123 35.09 -8.14 11.39
C SER A 123 34.61 -7.25 12.54
N GLY A 124 34.41 -5.96 12.28
CA GLY A 124 33.92 -5.01 13.27
C GLY A 124 32.49 -5.35 13.73
N THR A 125 31.64 -5.80 12.79
CA THR A 125 30.27 -6.22 13.09
C THR A 125 30.24 -7.43 14.04
N LEU A 126 31.00 -8.48 13.73
CA LEU A 126 31.08 -9.68 14.55
C LEU A 126 31.75 -9.41 15.91
N ALA A 127 32.73 -8.52 15.96
CA ALA A 127 33.37 -8.12 17.23
C ALA A 127 32.37 -7.41 18.16
N ALA A 128 31.53 -6.50 17.64
CA ALA A 128 30.47 -5.85 18.39
C ALA A 128 29.39 -6.84 18.85
N ALA A 129 28.94 -7.74 17.99
CA ALA A 129 27.99 -8.80 18.32
C ALA A 129 28.50 -9.72 19.46
N ASN A 130 29.74 -10.14 19.38
CA ASN A 130 30.42 -10.96 20.41
C ASN A 130 30.46 -10.23 21.77
N ARG A 131 30.68 -8.92 21.78
CA ARG A 131 30.67 -8.14 23.04
C ARG A 131 29.26 -8.01 23.60
N ILE A 132 28.24 -7.80 22.75
CA ILE A 132 26.83 -7.76 23.17
C ILE A 132 26.40 -9.10 23.77
N ALA A 133 26.81 -10.22 23.18
CA ALA A 133 26.51 -11.55 23.71
C ALA A 133 27.12 -11.80 25.11
N LYS A 134 28.19 -11.12 25.45
CA LYS A 134 28.90 -11.22 26.76
C LYS A 134 28.42 -10.22 27.82
N LEU A 135 27.43 -9.36 27.50
CA LEU A 135 26.85 -8.45 28.47
C LEU A 135 26.19 -9.22 29.63
N PRO A 136 26.08 -8.62 30.84
CA PRO A 136 25.31 -9.20 31.93
C PRO A 136 23.87 -9.50 31.54
N ASP A 137 23.28 -10.56 32.06
CA ASP A 137 21.92 -11.04 31.73
C ASP A 137 20.85 -9.95 31.85
N ALA A 138 20.97 -9.11 32.88
CA ALA A 138 20.04 -8.01 33.13
C ALA A 138 19.96 -6.98 31.99
N THR A 139 21.03 -6.78 31.25
CA THR A 139 21.12 -5.77 30.14
C THR A 139 21.12 -6.45 28.77
N ARG A 140 21.60 -7.68 28.67
CA ARG A 140 21.78 -8.41 27.42
C ARG A 140 20.48 -8.62 26.65
N ALA A 141 19.42 -9.06 27.34
CA ALA A 141 18.13 -9.32 26.72
C ALA A 141 17.59 -8.07 25.99
N GLY A 142 17.62 -6.90 26.68
CA GLY A 142 17.22 -5.63 26.09
C GLY A 142 18.10 -5.24 24.89
N ALA A 143 19.42 -5.35 25.07
CA ALA A 143 20.38 -5.06 23.99
C ALA A 143 20.14 -5.90 22.73
N MET A 144 19.85 -7.18 22.89
CA MET A 144 19.56 -8.09 21.78
C MET A 144 18.23 -7.77 21.08
N MET A 145 17.22 -7.34 21.81
CA MET A 145 15.95 -6.88 21.22
C MET A 145 16.12 -5.60 20.39
N ASP A 146 16.97 -4.67 20.85
CA ASP A 146 17.28 -3.47 20.08
C ASP A 146 18.07 -3.81 18.81
N VAL A 147 19.05 -4.73 18.93
CA VAL A 147 19.79 -5.26 17.78
C VAL A 147 18.85 -5.94 16.79
N ALA A 148 17.95 -6.79 17.25
CA ALA A 148 16.98 -7.46 16.40
C ALA A 148 16.14 -6.47 15.57
N ARG A 149 15.74 -5.32 16.16
CA ARG A 149 15.06 -4.25 15.42
C ARG A 149 15.93 -3.61 14.33
N GLN A 150 17.22 -3.42 14.61
CA GLN A 150 18.16 -2.89 13.61
C GLN A 150 18.39 -3.89 12.47
N LEU A 151 18.60 -5.16 12.79
CA LEU A 151 18.79 -6.22 11.82
C LEU A 151 17.58 -6.42 10.91
N ALA A 152 16.36 -6.30 11.46
CA ALA A 152 15.12 -6.38 10.69
C ALA A 152 14.97 -5.29 9.62
N GLN A 153 15.64 -4.15 9.78
CA GLN A 153 15.58 -3.01 8.86
C GLN A 153 16.82 -2.88 7.97
N HIS A 154 17.86 -3.67 8.23
CA HIS A 154 19.13 -3.55 7.51
C HIS A 154 19.00 -4.03 6.07
N ARG A 155 19.63 -3.31 5.11
CA ARG A 155 19.57 -3.65 3.67
C ARG A 155 20.36 -4.92 3.34
N ASP A 156 21.53 -5.08 3.93
CA ASP A 156 22.32 -6.32 3.81
C ASP A 156 21.74 -7.40 4.72
N ARG A 157 20.94 -8.26 4.13
CA ARG A 157 20.26 -9.35 4.84
C ARG A 157 21.21 -10.49 5.22
N ASP A 158 22.20 -10.75 4.41
CA ASP A 158 23.16 -11.84 4.67
C ASP A 158 24.08 -11.45 5.82
N GLY A 159 24.55 -10.20 5.85
CA GLY A 159 25.29 -9.67 7.00
C GLY A 159 24.46 -9.65 8.28
N ALA A 160 23.17 -9.28 8.19
CA ALA A 160 22.27 -9.31 9.34
C ALA A 160 22.07 -10.73 9.91
N VAL A 161 21.92 -11.73 9.05
CA VAL A 161 21.82 -13.16 9.48
C VAL A 161 23.11 -13.63 10.13
N LYS A 162 24.29 -13.32 9.57
CA LYS A 162 25.57 -13.67 10.19
C LYS A 162 25.69 -13.14 11.62
N VAL A 163 25.32 -11.89 11.84
CA VAL A 163 25.31 -11.29 13.20
C VAL A 163 24.37 -12.03 14.14
N ALA A 164 23.16 -12.30 13.69
CA ALA A 164 22.17 -13.01 14.51
C ALA A 164 22.59 -14.45 14.82
N THR A 165 23.31 -15.10 13.91
CA THR A 165 23.87 -16.46 14.09
C THR A 165 24.87 -16.49 15.24
N VAL A 166 25.73 -15.46 15.39
CA VAL A 166 26.64 -15.36 16.54
C VAL A 166 25.91 -15.44 17.87
N PHE A 167 24.73 -14.79 17.95
CA PHE A 167 23.95 -14.86 19.19
C PHE A 167 23.41 -16.26 19.45
N THR A 168 22.93 -16.97 18.43
CA THR A 168 22.37 -18.33 18.61
C THR A 168 23.46 -19.34 18.96
N GLU A 169 24.66 -19.16 18.46
CA GLU A 169 25.83 -20.01 18.77
C GLU A 169 26.33 -19.79 20.21
N GLN A 170 26.43 -18.55 20.66
CA GLN A 170 26.95 -18.22 21.99
C GLN A 170 25.89 -18.34 23.08
N LEU A 171 24.63 -18.19 22.76
CA LEU A 171 23.51 -18.12 23.68
C LEU A 171 22.35 -19.05 23.23
N PRO A 172 22.59 -20.37 23.12
CA PRO A 172 21.62 -21.31 22.56
C PRO A 172 20.39 -21.53 23.44
N THR A 173 20.38 -20.99 24.67
CA THR A 173 19.26 -21.05 25.63
C THR A 173 18.55 -19.70 25.80
N ALA A 174 19.03 -18.62 25.18
CA ALA A 174 18.40 -17.31 25.24
C ALA A 174 17.35 -17.17 24.13
N PRO A 175 16.07 -16.98 24.43
CA PRO A 175 15.03 -16.84 23.39
C PRO A 175 15.26 -15.61 22.51
N GLU A 176 15.88 -14.55 23.02
CA GLU A 176 16.19 -13.32 22.30
C GLU A 176 17.18 -13.56 21.12
N SER A 177 18.09 -14.55 21.24
CA SER A 177 19.01 -14.90 20.15
C SER A 177 18.26 -15.42 18.92
N PHE A 178 17.31 -16.31 19.13
CA PHE A 178 16.48 -16.86 18.05
C PHE A 178 15.45 -15.84 17.53
N TYR A 179 14.96 -14.96 18.40
CA TYR A 179 14.14 -13.83 17.95
C TYR A 179 14.93 -12.90 17.01
N ALA A 180 16.19 -12.58 17.36
CA ALA A 180 17.07 -11.78 16.52
C ALA A 180 17.37 -12.46 15.18
N LEU A 181 17.59 -13.77 15.18
CA LEU A 181 17.80 -14.56 13.96
C LEU A 181 16.54 -14.55 13.08
N SER A 182 15.36 -14.74 13.66
CA SER A 182 14.10 -14.63 12.92
C SER A 182 13.92 -13.25 12.30
N ALA A 183 14.19 -12.18 13.06
CA ALA A 183 14.09 -10.81 12.59
C ALA A 183 15.07 -10.49 11.43
N ALA A 184 16.31 -11.01 11.53
CA ALA A 184 17.34 -10.88 10.48
C ALA A 184 16.98 -11.67 9.21
N SER A 185 16.37 -12.85 9.36
CA SER A 185 16.01 -13.75 8.25
C SER A 185 14.73 -13.31 7.52
N THR A 186 13.99 -12.29 7.98
CA THR A 186 12.79 -11.83 7.29
C THR A 186 13.10 -11.36 5.87
N GLY A 187 12.29 -11.78 4.90
CA GLY A 187 12.44 -11.44 3.49
C GLY A 187 11.24 -11.87 2.67
N THR A 188 11.29 -11.60 1.37
CA THR A 188 10.19 -11.87 0.43
C THR A 188 10.23 -13.26 -0.19
N THR A 189 11.32 -14.02 -0.01
CA THR A 189 11.47 -15.37 -0.57
C THR A 189 10.96 -16.43 0.42
N ASN A 190 10.36 -17.50 -0.11
CA ASN A 190 9.89 -18.62 0.71
C ASN A 190 11.00 -19.25 1.57
N SER A 191 12.24 -19.32 1.06
CA SER A 191 13.40 -19.83 1.82
C SER A 191 13.63 -19.01 3.09
N ARG A 192 13.67 -17.68 2.97
CA ARG A 192 13.87 -16.79 4.13
C ARG A 192 12.72 -16.82 5.12
N ILE A 193 11.49 -16.93 4.63
CA ILE A 193 10.32 -17.08 5.52
C ILE A 193 10.45 -18.38 6.34
N ASN A 194 10.88 -19.48 5.74
CA ASN A 194 11.06 -20.76 6.46
C ASN A 194 12.20 -20.69 7.47
N GLU A 195 13.33 -20.05 7.16
CA GLU A 195 14.44 -19.82 8.10
C GLU A 195 13.96 -18.99 9.31
N ALA A 196 13.24 -17.90 9.04
CA ALA A 196 12.65 -17.04 10.09
C ALA A 196 11.65 -17.81 10.96
N MET A 197 10.85 -18.71 10.35
CA MET A 197 9.90 -19.57 11.07
C MET A 197 10.61 -20.55 12.00
N LEU A 198 11.64 -21.24 11.54
CA LEU A 198 12.41 -22.16 12.38
C LEU A 198 13.02 -21.44 13.60
N ALA A 199 13.56 -20.26 13.38
CA ALA A 199 14.15 -19.46 14.44
C ALA A 199 13.09 -19.01 15.47
N ILE A 200 11.94 -18.48 14.99
CA ILE A 200 10.91 -17.99 15.93
C ILE A 200 10.25 -19.14 16.71
N ASP A 201 10.10 -20.31 16.09
CA ASP A 201 9.59 -21.51 16.79
C ASP A 201 10.55 -21.94 17.89
N ARG A 202 11.86 -21.83 17.67
CA ARG A 202 12.85 -22.09 18.73
C ARG A 202 12.78 -21.07 19.85
N ALA A 203 12.61 -19.78 19.54
CA ALA A 203 12.41 -18.73 20.55
C ALA A 203 11.18 -19.04 21.43
N LEU A 204 10.06 -19.45 20.81
CA LEU A 204 8.82 -19.80 21.50
C LEU A 204 8.92 -21.14 22.27
N THR A 205 9.76 -22.07 21.85
CA THR A 205 10.06 -23.27 22.64
C THR A 205 10.77 -22.90 23.94
N LEU A 206 11.68 -21.91 23.91
CA LEU A 206 12.42 -21.44 25.09
C LEU A 206 11.59 -20.52 25.98
N ARG A 207 10.70 -19.72 25.40
CA ARG A 207 9.77 -18.84 26.11
C ARG A 207 8.38 -18.92 25.48
N PRO A 208 7.53 -19.85 25.93
CA PRO A 208 6.15 -19.98 25.45
C PRO A 208 5.34 -18.69 25.67
N HIS A 209 4.44 -18.38 24.74
CA HIS A 209 3.52 -17.22 24.79
C HIS A 209 4.22 -15.85 24.87
N TRP A 210 5.50 -15.76 24.52
CA TRP A 210 6.20 -14.48 24.47
C TRP A 210 5.58 -13.59 23.38
N ALA A 211 4.92 -12.50 23.81
CA ALA A 211 4.06 -11.68 22.96
C ALA A 211 4.74 -11.19 21.67
N GLN A 212 5.99 -10.68 21.79
CA GLN A 212 6.74 -10.17 20.63
C GLN A 212 7.09 -11.29 19.65
N ALA A 213 7.44 -12.47 20.14
CA ALA A 213 7.76 -13.63 19.29
C ALA A 213 6.51 -14.19 18.61
N VAL A 214 5.40 -14.28 19.33
CA VAL A 214 4.09 -14.68 18.76
C VAL A 214 3.66 -13.70 17.67
N ALA A 215 3.85 -12.40 17.86
CA ALA A 215 3.55 -11.39 16.85
C ALA A 215 4.41 -11.56 15.57
N VAL A 216 5.68 -11.93 15.71
CA VAL A 216 6.55 -12.24 14.55
C VAL A 216 6.07 -13.51 13.85
N LYS A 217 5.82 -14.59 14.61
CA LYS A 217 5.32 -15.85 14.06
C LYS A 217 4.01 -15.67 13.29
N SER A 218 3.06 -14.94 13.87
CA SER A 218 1.78 -14.63 13.21
C SER A 218 1.99 -13.94 11.87
N ARG A 219 2.82 -12.90 11.80
CA ARG A 219 3.13 -12.19 10.54
C ARG A 219 3.78 -13.08 9.49
N LEU A 220 4.70 -13.98 9.89
CA LEU A 220 5.32 -14.94 8.97
C LEU A 220 4.30 -15.95 8.41
N LEU A 221 3.38 -16.45 9.24
CA LEU A 221 2.30 -17.33 8.82
C LEU A 221 1.34 -16.64 7.84
N LEU A 222 0.96 -15.39 8.11
CA LEU A 222 0.14 -14.61 7.20
C LEU A 222 0.87 -14.29 5.88
N ALA A 223 2.17 -14.07 5.90
CA ALA A 223 2.97 -13.91 4.70
C ALA A 223 2.99 -15.19 3.84
N LYS A 224 3.09 -16.37 4.46
CA LYS A 224 2.97 -17.67 3.77
C LYS A 224 1.56 -17.88 3.18
N PHE A 225 0.53 -17.56 3.94
CA PHE A 225 -0.85 -17.60 3.46
C PHE A 225 -1.04 -16.70 2.22
N ALA A 226 -0.58 -15.45 2.27
CA ALA A 226 -0.64 -14.52 1.14
C ALA A 226 0.15 -15.03 -0.08
N ALA A 227 1.35 -15.59 0.13
CA ALA A 227 2.17 -16.17 -0.95
C ALA A 227 1.48 -17.37 -1.63
N SER A 228 0.62 -18.11 -0.91
CA SER A 228 -0.22 -19.17 -1.46
C SER A 228 -1.46 -18.66 -2.20
N LYS A 229 -1.60 -17.36 -2.41
CA LYS A 229 -2.80 -16.70 -2.96
C LYS A 229 -4.09 -17.06 -2.20
N GLY A 230 -3.98 -17.24 -0.88
CA GLY A 230 -5.11 -17.58 -0.01
C GLY A 230 -5.55 -19.05 -0.04
N VAL A 231 -4.82 -19.94 -0.72
CA VAL A 231 -5.17 -21.37 -0.83
C VAL A 231 -4.82 -22.13 0.45
N ASN A 232 -3.67 -21.84 1.06
CA ASN A 232 -3.21 -22.54 2.26
C ASN A 232 -3.82 -21.95 3.54
N THR A 233 -5.05 -22.31 3.85
CA THR A 233 -5.75 -21.82 5.06
C THR A 233 -5.13 -22.29 6.37
N THR A 234 -4.31 -23.37 6.37
CA THR A 234 -3.63 -23.87 7.57
C THR A 234 -2.73 -22.81 8.21
N ASP A 235 -1.96 -22.06 7.40
CA ASP A 235 -1.08 -21.01 7.93
C ASP A 235 -1.89 -19.85 8.53
N ARG A 236 -3.01 -19.49 7.91
CA ARG A 236 -3.97 -18.50 8.45
C ARG A 236 -4.51 -18.93 9.81
N ASP A 237 -4.99 -20.16 9.89
CA ASP A 237 -5.64 -20.69 11.10
C ASP A 237 -4.62 -20.86 12.24
N ALA A 238 -3.40 -21.30 11.92
CA ALA A 238 -2.28 -21.37 12.86
C ALA A 238 -1.89 -19.97 13.40
N SER A 239 -1.93 -18.93 12.57
CA SER A 239 -1.69 -17.56 13.00
C SER A 239 -2.70 -17.10 14.03
N LEU A 240 -4.00 -17.28 13.75
CA LEU A 240 -5.09 -16.91 14.65
C LEU A 240 -5.04 -17.70 15.96
N ALA A 241 -4.79 -19.01 15.90
CA ALA A 241 -4.66 -19.86 17.08
C ALA A 241 -3.51 -19.40 17.97
N SER A 242 -2.32 -19.16 17.39
CA SER A 242 -1.13 -18.72 18.13
C SER A 242 -1.36 -17.38 18.86
N LEU A 243 -2.02 -16.43 18.21
CA LEU A 243 -2.38 -15.14 18.82
C LEU A 243 -3.39 -15.31 19.95
N SER A 244 -4.41 -16.14 19.74
CA SER A 244 -5.48 -16.38 20.73
C SER A 244 -4.95 -17.10 21.98
N GLU A 245 -4.09 -18.12 21.80
CA GLU A 245 -3.44 -18.82 22.91
C GLU A 245 -2.53 -17.89 23.71
N ALA A 246 -1.71 -17.09 23.04
CA ALA A 246 -0.84 -16.14 23.73
C ALA A 246 -1.62 -15.05 24.46
N LEU A 247 -2.74 -14.61 23.91
CA LEU A 247 -3.62 -13.63 24.56
C LEU A 247 -4.33 -14.26 25.76
N THR A 248 -4.72 -15.54 25.69
CA THR A 248 -5.28 -16.28 26.82
C THR A 248 -4.29 -16.40 27.98
N ALA A 249 -3.01 -16.66 27.65
CA ALA A 249 -1.92 -16.73 28.62
C ALA A 249 -1.52 -15.35 29.18
N ASN A 250 -1.72 -14.28 28.43
CA ASN A 250 -1.39 -12.91 28.78
C ASN A 250 -2.57 -11.96 28.43
N PRO A 251 -3.66 -11.98 29.20
CA PRO A 251 -4.86 -11.19 28.87
C PRO A 251 -4.60 -9.67 28.80
N GLU A 252 -3.61 -9.19 29.55
CA GLU A 252 -3.21 -7.78 29.59
C GLU A 252 -2.29 -7.37 28.41
N ALA A 253 -1.88 -8.31 27.55
CA ALA A 253 -1.03 -8.02 26.40
C ALA A 253 -1.81 -7.31 25.29
N ARG A 254 -2.02 -6.00 25.48
CA ARG A 254 -2.78 -5.14 24.57
C ARG A 254 -2.26 -5.21 23.12
N GLU A 255 -0.95 -5.28 22.95
CA GLU A 255 -0.31 -5.39 21.62
C GLU A 255 -0.77 -6.64 20.85
N LEU A 256 -0.91 -7.78 21.56
CA LEU A 256 -1.45 -9.01 20.93
C LEU A 256 -2.94 -8.85 20.59
N ARG A 257 -3.71 -8.18 21.43
CA ARG A 257 -5.14 -7.91 21.18
C ARG A 257 -5.31 -7.03 19.95
N VAL A 258 -4.53 -5.96 19.83
CA VAL A 258 -4.51 -5.09 18.63
C VAL A 258 -4.12 -5.90 17.39
N LEU A 259 -3.07 -6.73 17.48
CA LEU A 259 -2.63 -7.54 16.35
C LEU A 259 -3.70 -8.57 15.93
N LEU A 260 -4.34 -9.24 16.90
CA LEU A 260 -5.42 -10.20 16.62
C LEU A 260 -6.62 -9.49 15.97
N ALA A 261 -6.99 -8.29 16.47
CA ALA A 261 -8.07 -7.50 15.88
C ALA A 261 -7.78 -7.11 14.42
N ARG A 262 -6.57 -6.61 14.15
CA ARG A 262 -6.13 -6.29 12.79
C ARG A 262 -6.06 -7.53 11.89
N THR A 263 -5.55 -8.65 12.40
CA THR A 263 -5.52 -9.91 11.67
C THR A 263 -6.92 -10.38 11.28
N HIS A 264 -7.89 -10.32 12.18
CA HIS A 264 -9.29 -10.63 11.86
C HIS A 264 -9.84 -9.66 10.78
N PHE A 265 -9.51 -8.37 10.86
CA PHE A 265 -9.94 -7.38 9.87
C PHE A 265 -9.36 -7.67 8.48
N ASP A 266 -8.06 -7.92 8.38
CA ASP A 266 -7.35 -8.22 7.13
C ASP A 266 -7.82 -9.53 6.48
N LEU A 267 -8.28 -10.47 7.29
CA LEU A 267 -8.90 -11.73 6.87
C LEU A 267 -10.42 -11.62 6.63
N GLU A 268 -10.96 -10.42 6.55
CA GLU A 268 -12.39 -10.14 6.34
C GLU A 268 -13.32 -10.76 7.42
N GLN A 269 -12.77 -11.12 8.56
CA GLN A 269 -13.52 -11.61 9.73
C GLN A 269 -14.00 -10.41 10.56
N PHE A 270 -14.79 -9.55 9.94
CA PHE A 270 -15.12 -8.23 10.47
C PHE A 270 -15.89 -8.25 11.80
N LYS A 271 -16.71 -9.26 12.03
CA LYS A 271 -17.46 -9.39 13.30
C LYS A 271 -16.51 -9.64 14.48
N GLN A 272 -15.51 -10.51 14.30
CA GLN A 272 -14.49 -10.81 15.30
C GLN A 272 -13.58 -9.59 15.53
N ALA A 273 -13.14 -8.95 14.46
CA ALA A 273 -12.36 -7.72 14.50
C ALA A 273 -13.08 -6.63 15.31
N ARG A 274 -14.38 -6.43 15.07
CA ARG A 274 -15.18 -5.43 15.76
C ARG A 274 -15.21 -5.64 17.27
N VAL A 275 -15.45 -6.88 17.73
CA VAL A 275 -15.49 -7.19 19.17
C VAL A 275 -14.18 -6.77 19.85
N LEU A 276 -13.05 -7.10 19.24
CA LEU A 276 -11.73 -6.78 19.79
C LEU A 276 -11.43 -5.28 19.73
N PHE A 277 -11.75 -4.61 18.64
CA PHE A 277 -11.54 -3.16 18.52
C PHE A 277 -12.44 -2.37 19.46
N THR A 278 -13.68 -2.81 19.69
CA THR A 278 -14.58 -2.19 20.67
C THR A 278 -14.00 -2.28 22.08
N ALA A 279 -13.53 -3.47 22.49
CA ALA A 279 -12.87 -3.64 23.79
C ALA A 279 -11.60 -2.80 23.93
N LEU A 280 -10.82 -2.64 22.83
CA LEU A 280 -9.64 -1.78 22.80
C LEU A 280 -9.99 -0.29 22.88
N ALA A 281 -11.13 0.12 22.34
CA ALA A 281 -11.60 1.50 22.41
C ALA A 281 -12.14 1.90 23.80
N GLU A 282 -12.40 0.93 24.67
CA GLU A 282 -12.89 1.14 26.04
C GLU A 282 -11.76 1.15 27.09
N ASP A 283 -10.52 0.80 26.71
CA ASP A 283 -9.42 0.68 27.67
C ASP A 283 -8.74 2.03 28.03
N GLY A 284 -9.20 3.14 27.45
CA GLY A 284 -8.80 4.50 27.82
C GLY A 284 -7.36 4.89 27.43
N LYS A 285 -6.77 4.25 26.43
CA LYS A 285 -5.43 4.56 25.93
C LYS A 285 -5.45 5.69 24.90
N ASP A 286 -4.29 6.21 24.56
CA ASP A 286 -4.12 7.37 23.65
C ASP A 286 -4.67 7.13 22.24
N ASP A 287 -4.73 5.85 21.78
CA ASP A 287 -5.25 5.45 20.47
C ASP A 287 -6.74 5.02 20.49
N THR A 288 -7.47 5.34 21.56
CA THR A 288 -8.91 5.01 21.72
C THR A 288 -9.75 5.39 20.51
N GLU A 289 -9.54 6.56 19.93
CA GLU A 289 -10.30 7.02 18.76
C GLU A 289 -9.94 6.22 17.48
N GLU A 290 -8.69 5.80 17.33
CA GLU A 290 -8.28 4.90 16.23
C GLU A 290 -8.97 3.53 16.36
N MET A 291 -9.00 2.98 17.57
CA MET A 291 -9.66 1.69 17.84
C MET A 291 -11.17 1.78 17.64
N ARG A 292 -11.80 2.88 18.03
CA ARG A 292 -13.22 3.13 17.80
C ARG A 292 -13.54 3.20 16.32
N LEU A 293 -12.74 3.95 15.54
CA LEU A 293 -12.89 4.02 14.09
C LEU A 293 -12.73 2.62 13.45
N ALA A 294 -11.74 1.84 13.89
CA ALA A 294 -11.53 0.48 13.40
C ALA A 294 -12.74 -0.43 13.71
N ALA A 295 -13.35 -0.30 14.90
CA ALA A 295 -14.58 -1.01 15.26
C ALA A 295 -15.75 -0.63 14.34
N THR A 296 -15.94 0.67 14.09
CA THR A 296 -17.00 1.20 13.22
C THR A 296 -16.79 0.75 11.75
N LEU A 297 -15.55 0.79 11.25
CA LEU A 297 -15.22 0.27 9.92
C LEU A 297 -15.45 -1.24 9.82
N SER A 298 -15.16 -1.99 10.91
CA SER A 298 -15.47 -3.41 10.96
C SER A 298 -16.98 -3.67 10.86
N ALA A 299 -17.83 -2.86 11.51
CA ALA A 299 -19.29 -2.94 11.37
C ALA A 299 -19.72 -2.63 9.93
N TYR A 300 -19.15 -1.58 9.31
CA TYR A 300 -19.43 -1.23 7.92
C TYR A 300 -19.09 -2.36 6.94
N HIS A 301 -17.90 -2.95 7.05
CA HIS A 301 -17.47 -4.06 6.17
C HIS A 301 -18.25 -5.35 6.45
N ALA A 302 -18.69 -5.57 7.69
CA ALA A 302 -19.62 -6.65 8.05
C ALA A 302 -21.03 -6.43 7.48
N LYS A 303 -21.29 -5.30 6.81
CA LYS A 303 -22.61 -4.84 6.34
C LYS A 303 -23.63 -4.61 7.45
N ASP A 304 -23.15 -4.43 8.69
CA ASP A 304 -23.97 -3.99 9.82
C ASP A 304 -24.13 -2.46 9.77
N PHE A 305 -24.87 -2.03 8.76
CA PHE A 305 -24.97 -0.61 8.44
C PHE A 305 -25.74 0.21 9.51
N ASP A 306 -26.62 -0.41 10.31
CA ASP A 306 -27.33 0.30 11.37
C ASP A 306 -26.36 0.72 12.47
N VAL A 307 -25.51 -0.20 12.89
CA VAL A 307 -24.48 0.07 13.89
C VAL A 307 -23.45 1.06 13.37
N ALA A 308 -22.90 0.82 12.16
CA ALA A 308 -21.89 1.70 11.57
C ALA A 308 -22.45 3.14 11.39
N GLU A 309 -23.69 3.28 10.92
CA GLU A 309 -24.34 4.58 10.74
C GLU A 309 -24.49 5.32 12.08
N GLY A 310 -24.97 4.62 13.13
CA GLY A 310 -25.13 5.21 14.46
C GLY A 310 -23.80 5.69 15.04
N GLU A 311 -22.74 4.88 14.94
CA GLU A 311 -21.41 5.22 15.44
C GLU A 311 -20.77 6.39 14.65
N PHE A 312 -20.93 6.44 13.32
CA PHE A 312 -20.46 7.57 12.51
C PHE A 312 -21.23 8.86 12.81
N LEU A 313 -22.55 8.79 13.05
CA LEU A 313 -23.35 9.96 13.43
C LEU A 313 -22.95 10.49 14.83
N ASP A 314 -22.66 9.60 15.78
CA ASP A 314 -22.14 9.96 17.10
C ASP A 314 -20.74 10.60 16.99
N ALA A 315 -19.90 10.11 16.07
CA ALA A 315 -18.60 10.72 15.79
C ALA A 315 -18.73 12.16 15.28
N ILE A 316 -19.70 12.44 14.39
CA ILE A 316 -19.99 13.82 13.94
C ILE A 316 -20.50 14.68 15.09
N ALA A 317 -21.47 14.17 15.87
CA ALA A 317 -22.09 14.92 16.97
C ALA A 317 -21.09 15.32 18.06
N ARG A 318 -20.05 14.53 18.23
CA ARG A 318 -18.98 14.77 19.21
C ARG A 318 -17.70 15.35 18.60
N GLU A 319 -17.70 15.73 17.34
CA GLU A 319 -16.55 16.28 16.62
C GLU A 319 -15.31 15.37 16.71
N ARG A 320 -15.50 14.04 16.62
CA ARG A 320 -14.43 13.04 16.71
C ARG A 320 -13.98 12.54 15.34
N GLY A 321 -12.70 12.24 15.24
CA GLY A 321 -12.08 11.66 14.05
C GLY A 321 -12.00 12.64 12.87
N ASP A 322 -11.71 12.10 11.67
CA ASP A 322 -11.68 12.88 10.43
C ASP A 322 -13.09 13.08 9.87
N PRO A 323 -13.61 14.33 9.84
CA PRO A 323 -14.96 14.61 9.34
C PRO A 323 -15.14 14.20 7.87
N GLY A 324 -14.06 14.20 7.08
CA GLY A 324 -14.09 13.80 5.68
C GLY A 324 -14.34 12.30 5.54
N ALA A 325 -13.58 11.48 6.27
CA ALA A 325 -13.78 10.04 6.28
C ALA A 325 -15.16 9.64 6.82
N VAL A 326 -15.59 10.23 7.92
CA VAL A 326 -16.90 9.93 8.53
C VAL A 326 -18.05 10.22 7.57
N ARG A 327 -18.10 11.41 6.96
CA ARG A 327 -19.14 11.77 5.98
C ARG A 327 -19.09 10.90 4.73
N TYR A 328 -17.90 10.55 4.28
CA TYR A 328 -17.71 9.64 3.15
C TYR A 328 -18.36 8.27 3.43
N TYR A 329 -18.08 7.66 4.59
CA TYR A 329 -18.66 6.36 4.92
C TYR A 329 -20.17 6.42 5.17
N LEU A 330 -20.69 7.50 5.75
CA LEU A 330 -22.13 7.73 5.82
C LEU A 330 -22.78 7.79 4.43
N GLY A 331 -22.15 8.47 3.48
CA GLY A 331 -22.57 8.48 2.07
C GLY A 331 -22.54 7.06 1.47
N ARG A 332 -21.49 6.29 1.73
CA ARG A 332 -21.36 4.90 1.28
C ARG A 332 -22.45 3.99 1.88
N ILE A 333 -22.83 4.19 3.13
CA ILE A 333 -23.94 3.45 3.77
C ILE A 333 -25.27 3.77 3.06
N SER A 334 -25.55 5.05 2.78
CA SER A 334 -26.76 5.45 2.05
C SER A 334 -26.78 4.88 0.64
N GLU A 335 -25.63 4.89 -0.05
CA GLU A 335 -25.43 4.29 -1.39
C GLU A 335 -25.71 2.78 -1.38
N ASN A 336 -25.15 2.03 -0.42
CA ASN A 336 -25.39 0.59 -0.27
C ASN A 336 -26.88 0.26 0.02
N ARG A 337 -27.58 1.17 0.70
CA ARG A 337 -29.02 1.06 0.98
C ARG A 337 -29.90 1.63 -0.14
N LYS A 338 -29.29 2.07 -1.25
CA LYS A 338 -29.97 2.71 -2.39
C LYS A 338 -30.80 3.94 -1.99
N ARG A 339 -30.40 4.63 -0.91
CA ARG A 339 -30.99 5.91 -0.50
C ARG A 339 -30.25 7.03 -1.24
N TRP A 340 -30.52 7.16 -2.54
CA TRP A 340 -29.69 7.94 -3.45
C TRP A 340 -29.67 9.44 -3.14
N SER A 341 -30.82 10.05 -2.79
CA SER A 341 -30.86 11.46 -2.40
C SER A 341 -30.03 11.74 -1.16
N GLU A 342 -30.16 10.90 -0.13
CA GLU A 342 -29.38 10.99 1.10
C GLU A 342 -27.88 10.74 0.85
N ALA A 343 -27.53 9.79 -0.01
CA ALA A 343 -26.16 9.55 -0.41
C ALA A 343 -25.53 10.80 -1.04
N ALA A 344 -26.24 11.43 -1.97
CA ALA A 344 -25.78 12.67 -2.61
C ALA A 344 -25.54 13.79 -1.59
N GLU A 345 -26.46 13.99 -0.64
CA GLU A 345 -26.34 14.99 0.41
C GLU A 345 -25.12 14.73 1.33
N ARG A 346 -24.94 13.49 1.77
CA ARG A 346 -23.84 13.10 2.66
C ARG A 346 -22.49 13.23 1.98
N PHE A 347 -22.34 12.78 0.73
CA PHE A 347 -21.12 12.96 -0.04
C PHE A 347 -20.80 14.43 -0.34
N ALA A 348 -21.82 15.25 -0.60
CA ALA A 348 -21.65 16.69 -0.85
C ALA A 348 -21.08 17.44 0.36
N GLN A 349 -21.30 16.93 1.58
CA GLN A 349 -20.81 17.49 2.82
C GLN A 349 -19.35 17.12 3.13
N VAL A 350 -18.71 16.25 2.32
CA VAL A 350 -17.30 15.88 2.53
C VAL A 350 -16.42 17.12 2.26
N PRO A 351 -15.62 17.56 3.24
CA PRO A 351 -14.78 18.75 3.07
C PRO A 351 -13.65 18.51 2.07
N ARG A 352 -13.03 19.60 1.59
CA ARG A 352 -11.84 19.50 0.74
C ARG A 352 -10.73 18.76 1.47
N GLY A 353 -10.13 17.77 0.81
CA GLY A 353 -9.10 16.87 1.33
C GLY A 353 -9.03 15.61 0.50
N GLU A 354 -8.41 14.57 1.06
CA GLU A 354 -8.10 13.31 0.37
C GLU A 354 -9.34 12.65 -0.29
N ARG A 355 -10.49 12.65 0.40
CA ARG A 355 -11.71 11.99 -0.08
C ARG A 355 -12.66 12.91 -0.86
N TYR A 356 -12.33 14.21 -0.97
CA TYR A 356 -13.22 15.17 -1.59
C TYR A 356 -13.53 14.84 -3.04
N TRP A 357 -12.51 14.59 -3.86
CA TRP A 357 -12.69 14.35 -5.29
C TRP A 357 -13.55 13.11 -5.55
N GLU A 358 -13.21 12.00 -4.91
CA GLU A 358 -14.02 10.77 -5.01
C GLU A 358 -15.47 11.01 -4.57
N SER A 359 -15.67 11.75 -3.48
CA SER A 359 -17.01 12.06 -2.99
C SER A 359 -17.82 12.87 -4.01
N GLN A 360 -17.22 13.84 -4.70
CA GLN A 360 -17.93 14.60 -5.72
C GLN A 360 -18.35 13.73 -6.92
N LEU A 361 -17.51 12.79 -7.34
CA LEU A 361 -17.89 11.82 -8.37
C LEU A 361 -19.06 10.93 -7.90
N ARG A 362 -19.05 10.54 -6.62
CA ARG A 362 -20.15 9.77 -6.01
C ARG A 362 -21.44 10.58 -5.87
N VAL A 363 -21.36 11.90 -5.58
CA VAL A 363 -22.53 12.78 -5.63
C VAL A 363 -23.18 12.72 -7.00
N ALA A 364 -22.38 12.83 -8.06
CA ALA A 364 -22.91 12.79 -9.42
C ALA A 364 -23.59 11.43 -9.73
N ASN A 365 -22.94 10.32 -9.36
CA ASN A 365 -23.55 9.00 -9.53
C ASN A 365 -24.86 8.87 -8.74
N ALA A 366 -24.87 9.25 -7.47
CA ALA A 366 -26.06 9.18 -6.62
C ALA A 366 -27.21 10.05 -7.19
N LEU A 367 -26.91 11.25 -7.69
CA LEU A 367 -27.89 12.09 -8.38
C LEU A 367 -28.47 11.42 -9.64
N ALA A 368 -27.64 10.76 -10.43
CA ALA A 368 -28.09 10.05 -11.61
C ALA A 368 -29.01 8.86 -11.26
N GLN A 369 -28.63 8.08 -10.25
CA GLN A 369 -29.45 6.98 -9.73
C GLN A 369 -30.78 7.48 -9.12
N ASP A 370 -30.80 8.71 -8.59
CA ASP A 370 -31.99 9.42 -8.12
C ASP A 370 -32.79 10.06 -9.27
N LYS A 371 -32.51 9.70 -10.54
CA LYS A 371 -33.14 10.23 -11.76
C LYS A 371 -32.88 11.73 -11.99
N ARG A 372 -31.88 12.31 -11.40
CA ARG A 372 -31.48 13.71 -11.51
C ARG A 372 -30.26 13.89 -12.44
N MET A 373 -30.30 13.22 -13.59
CA MET A 373 -29.19 13.11 -14.56
C MET A 373 -28.58 14.48 -14.94
N LEU A 374 -29.42 15.49 -15.25
CA LEU A 374 -28.92 16.81 -15.65
C LEU A 374 -28.15 17.51 -14.53
N GLN A 375 -28.55 17.30 -13.28
CA GLN A 375 -27.83 17.85 -12.12
C GLN A 375 -26.49 17.13 -11.91
N ALA A 376 -26.46 15.81 -12.10
CA ALA A 376 -25.24 15.02 -12.05
C ALA A 376 -24.19 15.52 -13.06
N VAL A 377 -24.60 15.69 -14.31
CA VAL A 377 -23.71 16.18 -15.38
C VAL A 377 -23.28 17.62 -15.12
N SER A 378 -24.18 18.49 -14.68
CA SER A 378 -23.86 19.88 -14.33
C SER A 378 -22.83 19.96 -13.22
N LEU A 379 -22.96 19.12 -12.20
CA LEU A 379 -21.98 19.00 -11.11
C LEU A 379 -20.60 18.59 -11.65
N LEU A 380 -20.53 17.50 -12.44
CA LEU A 380 -19.25 17.02 -12.99
C LEU A 380 -18.57 18.11 -13.82
N ARG A 381 -19.31 18.82 -14.66
CA ARG A 381 -18.76 19.91 -15.50
C ARG A 381 -18.29 21.13 -14.68
N ALA A 382 -18.92 21.38 -13.53
CA ALA A 382 -18.51 22.44 -12.62
C ALA A 382 -17.23 22.10 -11.80
N LEU A 383 -16.88 20.82 -11.67
CA LEU A 383 -15.66 20.41 -10.99
C LEU A 383 -14.42 20.91 -11.75
N LYS A 384 -13.46 21.42 -10.98
CA LYS A 384 -12.17 21.92 -11.52
C LYS A 384 -11.06 20.92 -11.17
N PRO A 385 -10.69 20.03 -12.08
CA PRO A 385 -9.60 19.08 -11.86
C PRO A 385 -8.26 19.80 -11.73
N THR A 386 -7.44 19.36 -10.79
CA THR A 386 -6.11 19.94 -10.51
C THR A 386 -4.96 19.15 -11.17
N ASN A 387 -5.22 17.93 -11.59
CA ASN A 387 -4.23 17.03 -12.20
C ASN A 387 -4.86 16.18 -13.33
N ALA A 388 -4.03 15.40 -14.01
CA ALA A 388 -4.47 14.56 -15.12
C ALA A 388 -5.46 13.47 -14.68
N LEU A 389 -5.20 12.82 -13.55
CA LEU A 389 -6.06 11.75 -13.01
C LEU A 389 -7.48 12.27 -12.71
N GLU A 390 -7.59 13.44 -12.11
CA GLU A 390 -8.87 14.08 -11.86
C GLU A 390 -9.61 14.46 -13.15
N ARG A 391 -8.88 14.91 -14.19
CA ARG A 391 -9.48 15.18 -15.51
C ARG A 391 -10.07 13.91 -16.13
N SER A 392 -9.27 12.83 -16.15
CA SER A 392 -9.70 11.55 -16.70
C SER A 392 -10.88 10.97 -15.92
N SER A 393 -10.82 10.92 -14.59
CA SER A 393 -11.89 10.36 -13.76
C SER A 393 -13.21 11.14 -13.86
N ARG A 394 -13.14 12.47 -14.00
CA ARG A 394 -14.33 13.29 -14.28
C ARG A 394 -14.99 12.95 -15.63
N ALA A 395 -14.17 12.85 -16.68
CA ALA A 395 -14.66 12.55 -18.01
C ALA A 395 -15.24 11.12 -18.08
N GLN A 396 -14.59 10.16 -17.44
CA GLN A 396 -15.09 8.78 -17.33
C GLN A 396 -16.40 8.71 -16.55
N ALA A 397 -16.52 9.46 -15.45
CA ALA A 397 -17.76 9.52 -14.70
C ALA A 397 -18.90 10.10 -15.56
N GLU A 398 -18.67 11.22 -16.28
CA GLU A 398 -19.68 11.81 -17.16
C GLU A 398 -20.04 10.86 -18.32
N SER A 399 -19.04 10.22 -18.92
CA SER A 399 -19.24 9.23 -19.99
C SER A 399 -20.06 8.03 -19.51
N SER A 400 -19.75 7.51 -18.32
CA SER A 400 -20.52 6.39 -17.73
C SER A 400 -21.98 6.74 -17.55
N LEU A 401 -22.28 7.92 -17.03
CA LEU A 401 -23.66 8.39 -16.86
C LEU A 401 -24.41 8.45 -18.20
N TRP A 402 -23.78 8.98 -19.25
CA TRP A 402 -24.40 9.05 -20.56
C TRP A 402 -24.59 7.67 -21.21
N ARG A 403 -23.65 6.73 -21.01
CA ARG A 403 -23.81 5.33 -21.46
C ARG A 403 -24.97 4.64 -20.78
N GLU A 404 -25.11 4.81 -19.46
CA GLU A 404 -26.26 4.27 -18.71
C GLU A 404 -27.59 4.86 -19.19
N ALA A 405 -27.57 6.11 -19.63
CA ALA A 405 -28.75 6.76 -20.25
C ALA A 405 -28.97 6.38 -21.73
N GLY A 406 -28.10 5.54 -22.32
CA GLY A 406 -28.17 5.11 -23.72
C GLY A 406 -27.63 6.15 -24.74
N ASP A 407 -27.08 7.27 -24.29
CA ASP A 407 -26.57 8.35 -25.18
C ASP A 407 -25.04 8.19 -25.38
N ASN A 408 -24.67 7.27 -26.27
CA ASN A 408 -23.26 7.00 -26.58
C ASN A 408 -22.56 8.20 -27.24
N VAL A 409 -23.28 9.10 -27.92
CA VAL A 409 -22.71 10.30 -28.53
C VAL A 409 -22.20 11.24 -27.45
N LYS A 410 -23.04 11.57 -26.46
CA LYS A 410 -22.60 12.41 -25.34
C LYS A 410 -21.57 11.73 -24.46
N ALA A 411 -21.62 10.40 -24.33
CA ALA A 411 -20.58 9.65 -23.63
C ALA A 411 -19.20 9.81 -24.31
N PHE A 412 -19.16 9.72 -25.63
CA PHE A 412 -17.97 9.98 -26.42
C PHE A 412 -17.48 11.43 -26.27
N GLU A 413 -18.36 12.42 -26.40
CA GLU A 413 -18.03 13.83 -26.25
C GLU A 413 -17.44 14.15 -24.86
N ALA A 414 -17.95 13.50 -23.81
CA ALA A 414 -17.43 13.66 -22.46
C ALA A 414 -15.96 13.20 -22.34
N LEU A 415 -15.61 12.05 -22.94
CA LEU A 415 -14.21 11.59 -22.97
C LEU A 415 -13.34 12.47 -23.85
N ASP A 416 -13.86 12.90 -24.98
CA ASP A 416 -13.13 13.72 -25.96
C ASP A 416 -12.64 15.04 -25.36
N THR A 417 -13.42 15.66 -24.47
CA THR A 417 -13.04 16.88 -23.75
C THR A 417 -11.80 16.72 -22.87
N ALA A 418 -11.50 15.52 -22.41
CA ALA A 418 -10.34 15.22 -21.56
C ALA A 418 -9.12 14.72 -22.35
N ILE A 419 -9.32 14.30 -23.61
CA ILE A 419 -8.27 13.80 -24.48
C ILE A 419 -7.66 14.97 -25.24
N SER A 420 -6.55 15.51 -24.76
CA SER A 420 -5.76 16.50 -25.49
C SER A 420 -4.77 15.82 -26.44
N ALA A 421 -4.14 16.63 -27.32
CA ALA A 421 -3.07 16.15 -28.21
C ALA A 421 -1.92 15.47 -27.45
N ASP A 422 -1.64 15.92 -26.23
CA ASP A 422 -0.54 15.44 -25.39
C ASP A 422 -0.98 14.39 -24.35
N SER A 423 -2.25 13.96 -24.39
CA SER A 423 -2.74 12.96 -23.44
C SER A 423 -1.99 11.64 -23.60
N THR A 424 -1.45 11.12 -22.52
CA THR A 424 -0.78 9.81 -22.44
C THR A 424 -1.63 8.76 -21.72
N ASP A 425 -2.88 9.10 -21.37
CA ASP A 425 -3.85 8.21 -20.74
C ASP A 425 -4.41 7.22 -21.77
N ALA A 426 -3.70 6.11 -21.96
CA ALA A 426 -4.06 5.10 -22.94
C ALA A 426 -5.42 4.44 -22.64
N ASP A 427 -5.83 4.36 -21.38
CA ASP A 427 -7.12 3.77 -21.00
C ASP A 427 -8.28 4.67 -21.42
N LEU A 428 -8.17 5.97 -21.17
CA LEU A 428 -9.16 6.96 -21.58
C LEU A 428 -9.29 7.00 -23.11
N ILE A 429 -8.14 6.99 -23.83
CA ILE A 429 -8.11 6.99 -25.30
C ILE A 429 -8.75 5.71 -25.85
N TYR A 430 -8.46 4.56 -25.25
CA TYR A 430 -9.05 3.28 -25.64
C TYR A 430 -10.56 3.25 -25.42
N GLU A 431 -11.05 3.68 -24.26
CA GLU A 431 -12.49 3.76 -23.97
C GLU A 431 -13.20 4.68 -24.98
N SER A 432 -12.59 5.81 -25.30
CA SER A 432 -13.12 6.74 -26.29
C SER A 432 -13.12 6.14 -27.72
N ALA A 433 -12.11 5.33 -28.07
CA ALA A 433 -12.09 4.62 -29.35
C ALA A 433 -13.24 3.61 -29.47
N MET A 434 -13.50 2.86 -28.40
CA MET A 434 -14.61 1.91 -28.36
C MET A 434 -15.99 2.57 -28.46
N LEU A 435 -16.12 3.78 -27.88
CA LEU A 435 -17.35 4.58 -28.08
C LEU A 435 -17.47 5.12 -29.50
N ALA A 436 -16.36 5.54 -30.11
CA ALA A 436 -16.34 5.99 -31.50
C ALA A 436 -16.83 4.90 -32.45
N GLU A 437 -16.40 3.63 -32.26
CA GLU A 437 -16.92 2.48 -33.00
C GLU A 437 -18.44 2.33 -32.83
N ARG A 438 -18.95 2.43 -31.60
CA ARG A 438 -20.38 2.27 -31.33
C ARG A 438 -21.27 3.35 -31.95
N ILE A 439 -20.71 4.52 -32.25
CA ILE A 439 -21.44 5.64 -32.89
C ILE A 439 -21.04 5.85 -34.35
N ASP A 440 -20.49 4.80 -34.99
CA ASP A 440 -20.11 4.75 -36.41
C ASP A 440 -19.06 5.82 -36.83
N ARG A 441 -18.20 6.25 -35.86
CA ARG A 441 -17.08 7.17 -36.13
C ARG A 441 -15.76 6.39 -36.31
N ALA A 442 -15.74 5.52 -37.28
CA ALA A 442 -14.67 4.54 -37.49
C ALA A 442 -13.27 5.15 -37.71
N GLU A 443 -13.16 6.29 -38.38
CA GLU A 443 -11.89 7.00 -38.60
C GLU A 443 -11.30 7.55 -37.29
N GLU A 444 -12.18 8.04 -36.42
CA GLU A 444 -11.74 8.50 -35.10
C GLU A 444 -11.35 7.35 -34.19
N ALA A 445 -12.06 6.23 -34.25
CA ALA A 445 -11.72 5.00 -33.55
C ALA A 445 -10.35 4.49 -33.97
N GLU A 446 -10.09 4.37 -35.28
CA GLU A 446 -8.80 3.97 -35.84
C GLU A 446 -7.67 4.87 -35.33
N LYS A 447 -7.81 6.19 -35.48
CA LYS A 447 -6.80 7.16 -35.02
C LYS A 447 -6.46 6.98 -33.55
N ARG A 448 -7.45 6.76 -32.69
CA ARG A 448 -7.27 6.56 -31.26
C ARG A 448 -6.64 5.21 -30.94
N LEU A 449 -7.09 4.13 -31.59
CA LEU A 449 -6.51 2.79 -31.39
C LEU A 449 -5.03 2.74 -31.80
N ARG A 450 -4.68 3.36 -32.95
CA ARG A 450 -3.27 3.50 -33.36
C ARG A 450 -2.44 4.26 -32.31
N ARG A 451 -3.02 5.30 -31.69
CA ARG A 451 -2.35 6.03 -30.62
C ARG A 451 -2.17 5.17 -29.36
N VAL A 452 -3.17 4.38 -28.97
CA VAL A 452 -3.05 3.44 -27.86
C VAL A 452 -1.93 2.43 -28.09
N ILE A 453 -1.83 1.89 -29.31
CA ILE A 453 -0.77 0.95 -29.73
C ILE A 453 0.62 1.58 -29.57
N VAL A 454 0.77 2.86 -29.90
CA VAL A 454 2.04 3.60 -29.72
C VAL A 454 2.36 3.80 -28.23
N LEU A 455 1.36 4.11 -27.41
CA LEU A 455 1.55 4.35 -25.98
C LEU A 455 1.77 3.05 -25.18
N GLN A 456 1.11 1.97 -25.59
CA GLN A 456 1.15 0.65 -24.94
C GLN A 456 1.31 -0.46 -26.00
N PRO A 457 2.53 -0.72 -26.49
CA PRO A 457 2.78 -1.70 -27.56
C PRO A 457 2.50 -3.16 -27.18
N ASP A 458 2.30 -3.43 -25.88
CA ASP A 458 1.96 -4.75 -25.32
C ASP A 458 0.45 -4.92 -25.05
N ARG A 459 -0.37 -3.92 -25.37
CA ARG A 459 -1.82 -3.98 -25.14
C ARG A 459 -2.53 -4.77 -26.22
N ALA A 460 -2.66 -6.08 -26.05
CA ALA A 460 -3.29 -7.01 -26.99
C ALA A 460 -4.66 -6.51 -27.51
N HIS A 461 -5.53 -6.06 -26.59
CA HIS A 461 -6.88 -5.61 -26.96
C HIS A 461 -6.93 -4.40 -27.90
N ALA A 462 -5.90 -3.54 -27.91
CA ALA A 462 -5.88 -2.41 -28.83
C ALA A 462 -5.61 -2.84 -30.28
N TYR A 463 -4.70 -3.80 -30.46
CA TYR A 463 -4.47 -4.43 -31.77
C TYR A 463 -5.70 -5.20 -32.23
N ASN A 464 -6.32 -5.97 -31.31
CA ASN A 464 -7.52 -6.73 -31.60
C ASN A 464 -8.67 -5.84 -32.06
N ALA A 465 -8.96 -4.77 -31.30
CA ALA A 465 -10.05 -3.85 -31.62
C ALA A 465 -9.85 -3.19 -33.01
N LEU A 466 -8.64 -2.75 -33.33
CA LEU A 466 -8.34 -2.15 -34.64
C LEU A 466 -8.47 -3.17 -35.78
N GLY A 467 -7.88 -4.34 -35.58
CA GLY A 467 -7.94 -5.41 -36.58
C GLY A 467 -9.37 -5.93 -36.80
N TYR A 468 -10.14 -6.11 -35.73
CA TYR A 468 -11.55 -6.50 -35.80
C TYR A 468 -12.39 -5.46 -36.55
N SER A 469 -12.23 -4.18 -36.25
CA SER A 469 -12.91 -3.07 -36.93
C SER A 469 -12.68 -3.11 -38.44
N PHE A 470 -11.46 -3.39 -38.89
CA PHE A 470 -11.16 -3.55 -40.32
C PHE A 470 -11.81 -4.82 -40.90
N ALA A 471 -11.70 -5.94 -40.20
CA ALA A 471 -12.27 -7.21 -40.64
C ALA A 471 -13.80 -7.14 -40.75
N ASP A 472 -14.47 -6.54 -39.79
CA ASP A 472 -15.93 -6.42 -39.77
C ASP A 472 -16.43 -5.53 -40.93
N ARG A 473 -15.77 -4.42 -41.18
CA ARG A 473 -16.04 -3.54 -42.31
C ARG A 473 -15.55 -4.11 -43.68
N ASN A 474 -14.88 -5.24 -43.66
CA ASN A 474 -14.31 -5.87 -44.85
C ASN A 474 -13.32 -4.99 -45.64
N ILE A 475 -12.49 -4.24 -44.94
CA ILE A 475 -11.45 -3.34 -45.49
C ILE A 475 -10.08 -3.70 -44.91
N ASN A 476 -9.00 -3.40 -45.61
CA ASN A 476 -7.61 -3.56 -45.13
C ASN A 476 -7.36 -4.95 -44.49
N LEU A 477 -7.89 -6.02 -45.08
CA LEU A 477 -7.91 -7.36 -44.48
C LEU A 477 -6.51 -7.92 -44.16
N ASP A 478 -5.47 -7.54 -44.92
CA ASP A 478 -4.09 -7.97 -44.63
C ASP A 478 -3.54 -7.26 -43.39
N GLU A 479 -3.82 -5.96 -43.23
CA GLU A 479 -3.48 -5.23 -42.02
C GLU A 479 -4.29 -5.74 -40.83
N ALA A 480 -5.59 -5.96 -41.01
CA ALA A 480 -6.46 -6.57 -40.00
C ALA A 480 -5.88 -7.86 -39.44
N ARG A 481 -5.46 -8.75 -40.34
CA ARG A 481 -4.82 -10.01 -39.95
C ARG A 481 -3.54 -9.79 -39.17
N THR A 482 -2.65 -8.91 -39.65
CA THR A 482 -1.38 -8.62 -38.98
C THR A 482 -1.60 -8.10 -37.56
N LEU A 483 -2.57 -7.21 -37.39
CA LEU A 483 -2.94 -6.65 -36.08
C LEU A 483 -3.50 -7.74 -35.14
N ILE A 484 -4.44 -8.57 -35.62
CA ILE A 484 -5.04 -9.61 -34.79
C ILE A 484 -4.02 -10.72 -34.49
N GLU A 485 -3.12 -11.07 -35.41
CA GLU A 485 -2.00 -11.99 -35.13
C GLU A 485 -1.07 -11.43 -34.06
N LYS A 486 -0.80 -10.12 -34.06
CA LYS A 486 -0.05 -9.48 -32.98
C LYS A 486 -0.78 -9.55 -31.65
N ALA A 487 -2.10 -9.32 -31.63
CA ALA A 487 -2.92 -9.49 -30.45
C ALA A 487 -2.85 -10.93 -29.91
N HIS A 488 -2.97 -11.90 -30.81
CA HIS A 488 -2.91 -13.32 -30.46
C HIS A 488 -1.54 -13.75 -29.90
N GLN A 489 -0.43 -13.18 -30.42
CA GLN A 489 0.90 -13.41 -29.85
C GLN A 489 1.01 -12.89 -28.40
N LEU A 490 0.37 -11.75 -28.11
CA LEU A 490 0.38 -11.13 -26.77
C LEU A 490 -0.56 -11.85 -25.78
N ALA A 491 -1.69 -12.36 -26.27
CA ALA A 491 -2.70 -13.04 -25.44
C ALA A 491 -3.31 -14.24 -26.21
N PRO A 492 -2.60 -15.39 -26.29
CA PRO A 492 -2.97 -16.52 -27.15
C PRO A 492 -4.23 -17.27 -26.71
N ASP A 493 -4.61 -17.13 -25.44
CA ASP A 493 -5.77 -17.84 -24.86
C ASP A 493 -7.01 -16.96 -24.72
N ASP A 494 -6.98 -15.72 -25.21
CA ASP A 494 -8.11 -14.79 -25.15
C ASP A 494 -9.19 -15.17 -26.18
N ALA A 495 -10.40 -15.45 -25.70
CA ALA A 495 -11.51 -15.91 -26.55
C ALA A 495 -11.93 -14.85 -27.58
N ALA A 496 -11.93 -13.55 -27.23
CA ALA A 496 -12.30 -12.49 -28.16
C ALA A 496 -11.25 -12.31 -29.27
N ILE A 497 -9.97 -12.53 -28.94
CA ILE A 497 -8.89 -12.50 -29.93
C ILE A 497 -8.96 -13.72 -30.85
N LEU A 498 -9.26 -14.89 -30.32
CA LEU A 498 -9.50 -16.11 -31.12
C LEU A 498 -10.70 -15.93 -32.06
N ASP A 499 -11.78 -15.32 -31.58
CA ASP A 499 -12.95 -14.98 -32.41
C ASP A 499 -12.53 -14.03 -33.57
N SER A 500 -11.80 -12.98 -33.26
CA SER A 500 -11.29 -12.04 -34.29
C SER A 500 -10.36 -12.72 -35.30
N MET A 501 -9.49 -13.67 -34.85
CA MET A 501 -8.69 -14.53 -35.76
C MET A 501 -9.56 -15.34 -36.69
N GLY A 502 -10.64 -15.91 -36.17
CA GLY A 502 -11.63 -16.63 -36.94
C GLY A 502 -12.36 -15.73 -37.95
N TRP A 503 -12.82 -14.57 -37.49
CA TRP A 503 -13.56 -13.62 -38.30
C TRP A 503 -12.72 -13.05 -39.45
N VAL A 504 -11.48 -12.62 -39.21
CA VAL A 504 -10.59 -12.13 -40.29
C VAL A 504 -10.25 -13.24 -41.28
N SER A 505 -10.09 -14.49 -40.81
CA SER A 505 -9.87 -15.65 -41.68
C SER A 505 -11.07 -15.90 -42.58
N PHE A 506 -12.29 -15.79 -42.05
CA PHE A 506 -13.54 -15.88 -42.80
C PHE A 506 -13.63 -14.80 -43.88
N ARG A 507 -13.37 -13.53 -43.54
CA ARG A 507 -13.38 -12.42 -44.47
C ARG A 507 -12.36 -12.57 -45.59
N GLN A 508 -11.25 -13.28 -45.33
CA GLN A 508 -10.24 -13.63 -46.34
C GLN A 508 -10.55 -14.91 -47.12
N GLY A 509 -11.71 -15.55 -46.91
CA GLY A 509 -12.12 -16.80 -47.59
C GLY A 509 -11.43 -18.07 -47.08
N ARG A 510 -10.72 -17.99 -45.94
CA ARG A 510 -10.01 -19.12 -45.33
C ARG A 510 -10.91 -19.85 -44.32
N PHE A 511 -11.92 -20.54 -44.84
CA PHE A 511 -12.99 -21.13 -44.03
C PHE A 511 -12.50 -22.15 -42.99
N SER A 512 -11.50 -22.97 -43.32
CA SER A 512 -10.96 -23.98 -42.40
C SER A 512 -10.28 -23.37 -41.19
N ASP A 513 -9.48 -22.29 -41.41
CA ASP A 513 -8.85 -21.54 -40.33
C ASP A 513 -9.90 -20.82 -39.49
N ALA A 514 -10.88 -20.22 -40.12
CA ALA A 514 -11.97 -19.53 -39.46
C ALA A 514 -12.72 -20.46 -38.50
N GLU A 515 -13.15 -21.63 -38.99
CA GLU A 515 -13.86 -22.62 -38.17
C GLU A 515 -12.99 -23.09 -37.00
N ARG A 516 -11.72 -23.37 -37.22
CA ARG A 516 -10.79 -23.80 -36.15
C ARG A 516 -10.67 -22.79 -35.02
N TYR A 517 -10.43 -21.51 -35.35
CA TYR A 517 -10.30 -20.49 -34.34
C TYR A 517 -11.62 -20.20 -33.61
N LEU A 518 -12.75 -20.15 -34.32
CA LEU A 518 -14.06 -19.90 -33.72
C LEU A 518 -14.51 -21.04 -32.80
N ARG A 519 -14.19 -22.30 -33.12
CA ARG A 519 -14.45 -23.42 -32.20
C ARG A 519 -13.60 -23.30 -30.94
N GLN A 520 -12.32 -22.95 -31.05
CA GLN A 520 -11.46 -22.72 -29.90
C GLN A 520 -11.98 -21.56 -29.04
N ALA A 521 -12.43 -20.48 -29.66
CA ALA A 521 -13.01 -19.34 -28.95
C ALA A 521 -14.26 -19.73 -28.17
N LEU A 522 -15.17 -20.46 -28.83
CA LEU A 522 -16.45 -20.89 -28.23
C LEU A 522 -16.26 -21.93 -27.11
N GLU A 523 -15.23 -22.76 -27.19
CA GLU A 523 -14.85 -23.70 -26.12
C GLU A 523 -14.35 -22.96 -24.87
N LYS A 524 -13.58 -21.88 -25.07
CA LYS A 524 -13.07 -21.04 -23.96
C LYS A 524 -14.15 -20.15 -23.34
N PHE A 525 -15.00 -19.59 -24.16
CA PHE A 525 -16.08 -18.71 -23.72
C PHE A 525 -17.33 -18.87 -24.60
N ALA A 526 -18.36 -19.42 -24.01
CA ALA A 526 -19.65 -19.66 -24.69
C ALA A 526 -20.41 -18.31 -24.84
N ASP A 527 -20.11 -17.59 -25.92
CA ASP A 527 -20.68 -16.28 -26.24
C ASP A 527 -21.54 -16.27 -27.50
N GLY A 528 -22.54 -15.38 -27.52
CA GLY A 528 -23.50 -15.26 -28.61
C GLY A 528 -22.89 -14.76 -29.92
N GLU A 529 -21.92 -13.84 -29.87
CA GLU A 529 -21.23 -13.29 -31.04
C GLU A 529 -20.30 -14.34 -31.65
N ILE A 530 -19.52 -15.05 -30.83
CA ILE A 530 -18.66 -16.15 -31.29
C ILE A 530 -19.48 -17.24 -31.98
N ALA A 531 -20.61 -17.61 -31.39
CA ALA A 531 -21.51 -18.59 -31.99
C ALA A 531 -22.16 -18.09 -33.30
N ALA A 532 -22.48 -16.79 -33.36
CA ALA A 532 -22.99 -16.16 -34.60
C ALA A 532 -21.95 -16.28 -35.72
N HIS A 533 -20.69 -15.88 -35.44
CA HIS A 533 -19.59 -15.99 -36.40
C HIS A 533 -19.33 -17.43 -36.85
N LEU A 534 -19.26 -18.39 -35.92
CA LEU A 534 -19.07 -19.80 -36.26
C LEU A 534 -20.19 -20.31 -37.16
N GLY A 535 -21.44 -19.99 -36.86
CA GLY A 535 -22.57 -20.37 -37.67
C GLY A 535 -22.54 -19.72 -39.06
N GLU A 536 -22.13 -18.46 -39.21
CA GLU A 536 -21.97 -17.80 -40.51
C GLU A 536 -20.88 -18.50 -41.37
N VAL A 537 -19.77 -18.91 -40.74
CA VAL A 537 -18.70 -19.67 -41.41
C VAL A 537 -19.22 -21.04 -41.89
N LEU A 538 -19.90 -21.77 -41.04
CA LEU A 538 -20.50 -23.08 -41.38
C LEU A 538 -21.53 -22.94 -42.50
N TRP A 539 -22.36 -21.90 -42.45
CA TRP A 539 -23.33 -21.59 -43.48
C TRP A 539 -22.68 -21.32 -44.84
N ALA A 540 -21.61 -20.51 -44.86
CA ALA A 540 -20.84 -20.23 -46.07
C ALA A 540 -20.16 -21.48 -46.68
N GLN A 541 -19.89 -22.49 -45.85
CA GLN A 541 -19.40 -23.80 -46.28
C GLN A 541 -20.53 -24.75 -46.80
N GLY A 542 -21.81 -24.32 -46.77
CA GLY A 542 -22.96 -25.15 -47.14
C GLY A 542 -23.42 -26.09 -46.02
N ARG A 543 -22.90 -26.03 -44.81
CA ARG A 543 -23.21 -26.87 -43.65
C ARG A 543 -24.35 -26.26 -42.82
N TYR A 544 -25.48 -26.07 -43.45
CA TYR A 544 -26.62 -25.32 -42.91
C TYR A 544 -27.19 -25.91 -41.61
N ASP A 545 -27.27 -27.24 -41.51
CA ASP A 545 -27.82 -27.87 -40.31
C ASP A 545 -26.89 -27.72 -39.10
N GLU A 546 -25.58 -27.79 -39.33
CA GLU A 546 -24.60 -27.53 -38.26
C GLU A 546 -24.62 -26.08 -37.81
N ALA A 547 -24.74 -25.13 -38.72
CA ALA A 547 -24.89 -23.71 -38.40
C ALA A 547 -26.10 -23.48 -37.48
N ARG A 548 -27.25 -24.04 -37.86
CA ARG A 548 -28.48 -23.97 -37.06
C ARG A 548 -28.32 -24.63 -35.68
N MET A 549 -27.61 -25.76 -35.62
CA MET A 549 -27.34 -26.42 -34.34
C MET A 549 -26.51 -25.54 -33.41
N VAL A 550 -25.43 -24.92 -33.90
CA VAL A 550 -24.58 -24.01 -33.11
C VAL A 550 -25.39 -22.83 -32.58
N TRP A 551 -26.12 -22.14 -33.45
CA TRP A 551 -26.94 -21.00 -33.05
C TRP A 551 -28.00 -21.37 -32.03
N ARG A 552 -28.76 -22.46 -32.25
CA ARG A 552 -29.81 -22.90 -31.31
C ARG A 552 -29.25 -23.37 -29.98
N ALA A 553 -28.10 -24.04 -29.99
CA ALA A 553 -27.45 -24.48 -28.77
C ALA A 553 -27.05 -23.27 -27.90
N GLN A 554 -26.43 -22.24 -28.52
CA GLN A 554 -26.02 -21.05 -27.80
C GLN A 554 -27.23 -20.17 -27.38
N LEU A 555 -28.28 -20.11 -28.21
CA LEU A 555 -29.49 -19.35 -27.85
C LEU A 555 -30.23 -19.97 -26.64
N LYS A 556 -30.08 -21.28 -26.38
CA LYS A 556 -30.59 -21.91 -25.15
C LYS A 556 -29.82 -21.45 -23.91
N LEU A 557 -28.51 -21.18 -24.04
CA LEU A 557 -27.68 -20.69 -22.97
C LEU A 557 -27.84 -19.16 -22.75
N GLN A 558 -28.08 -18.44 -23.83
CA GLN A 558 -28.25 -16.97 -23.84
C GLN A 558 -29.54 -16.59 -24.59
N PRO A 559 -30.75 -16.81 -23.99
CA PRO A 559 -32.04 -16.56 -24.67
C PRO A 559 -32.26 -15.12 -25.12
N ASP A 560 -31.60 -14.18 -24.47
CA ASP A 560 -31.73 -12.76 -24.75
C ASP A 560 -30.66 -12.19 -25.71
N SER A 561 -29.83 -13.07 -26.33
CA SER A 561 -28.82 -12.63 -27.29
C SER A 561 -29.45 -12.08 -28.57
N ASP A 562 -29.46 -10.74 -28.69
CA ASP A 562 -29.95 -10.06 -29.89
C ASP A 562 -29.14 -10.36 -31.12
N ILE A 563 -27.81 -10.55 -30.99
CA ILE A 563 -26.92 -10.85 -32.11
C ILE A 563 -27.27 -12.20 -32.74
N LEU A 564 -27.47 -13.24 -31.93
CA LEU A 564 -27.91 -14.56 -32.42
C LEU A 564 -29.25 -14.49 -33.11
N LYS A 565 -30.24 -13.80 -32.50
CA LYS A 565 -31.58 -13.63 -33.09
C LYS A 565 -31.52 -12.93 -34.45
N LYS A 566 -30.73 -11.87 -34.56
CA LYS A 566 -30.52 -11.12 -35.82
C LYS A 566 -29.81 -11.98 -36.86
N THR A 567 -28.76 -12.69 -36.47
CA THR A 567 -28.00 -13.60 -37.37
C THR A 567 -28.90 -14.71 -37.89
N MET A 568 -29.63 -15.42 -37.03
CA MET A 568 -30.56 -16.46 -37.45
C MET A 568 -31.63 -15.92 -38.43
N ALA A 569 -32.22 -14.76 -38.11
CA ALA A 569 -33.21 -14.13 -38.98
C ALA A 569 -32.66 -13.75 -40.38
N LYS A 570 -31.37 -13.48 -40.49
CA LYS A 570 -30.66 -13.17 -41.75
C LYS A 570 -30.59 -14.41 -42.65
N PHE A 571 -30.44 -15.60 -42.07
CA PHE A 571 -30.17 -16.86 -42.78
C PHE A 571 -31.36 -17.84 -42.84
N ASP A 572 -32.39 -17.70 -41.99
CA ASP A 572 -33.60 -18.53 -42.01
C ASP A 572 -34.71 -18.02 -42.97
N LYS A 573 -34.33 -17.31 -44.05
CA LYS A 573 -35.26 -16.84 -45.09
C LYS A 573 -35.61 -17.91 -46.10
#